data_cc94da3650f7430093a7c2ccef5a87fe
#
_entry.id   cc94da3650f7430093a7c2ccef5a87fe
#
_cell.length_a   1.000
_cell.length_b   1.000
_cell.length_c   1.000
_cell.angle_alpha   90.00
_cell.angle_beta   90.00
_cell.angle_gamma   90.00
#
_symmetry.space_group_name_H-M   'P 1'
#
loop_
_entity.id
_entity.type
_entity.pdbx_description
1 polymer ?
#
loop_
_entity_poly.entity_id
_entity_poly.type
_entity_poly.pdbx_seq_one_letter_code
_entity_poly.pdbx_strand_id
1 'polypeptide(L)'
;MNVPLLDLKAQYASLKDEMMPIISDVMDSQYLINGPAVKDLEAKVNEYCGTAAAIGVSSGTDALIVSLMSLGVGEDLPACRTGASCPGPAEVITTPYTFFATAGSIWRVGARPVFVDIDPVTFNMAPAQIEAAVTENTKAIMPVHLFGQCADMDPILDVAGKHNLAVIEDAAQAIGATYKGKPAGSLGTTGCFSFFPSKNLGGLGDGGMVVTQDADLGEKLRQCRNHGSKPKYFHKWVGGNFRLDTIQAAGLIVKLKYLDSWHEGRRANAATYDKLFAEVDEVTTPVIAEHNQSIYNQYVIRAARRDELQTHLKDKGVGHAIYYPLSLHEQECFAGLGYKRGDFPASEAAAAETLALPVYPEMTGEQLQYVVDQVKAFYAC
;
A
#
# COMPACT_ATOMS: atom_id res chain seq x y z
N MET A 1 3.68 26.78 -16.01
CA MET A 1 4.51 26.20 -14.92
C MET A 1 4.54 24.69 -15.12
N ASN A 2 5.59 24.00 -14.71
CA ASN A 2 5.60 22.53 -14.72
C ASN A 2 5.54 22.03 -13.26
N VAL A 3 4.51 21.27 -12.91
CA VAL A 3 4.31 20.74 -11.55
C VAL A 3 4.29 19.20 -11.66
N PRO A 4 5.36 18.49 -11.24
CA PRO A 4 5.38 17.03 -11.29
C PRO A 4 4.38 16.42 -10.30
N LEU A 5 3.93 15.18 -10.55
CA LEU A 5 3.08 14.46 -9.58
C LEU A 5 3.80 14.19 -8.26
N LEU A 6 5.12 14.01 -8.32
CA LEU A 6 6.03 13.80 -7.19
C LEU A 6 7.43 14.29 -7.58
N ASP A 7 8.13 14.99 -6.67
CA ASP A 7 9.50 15.46 -6.90
C ASP A 7 10.53 14.78 -5.98
N LEU A 8 10.95 13.58 -6.38
CA LEU A 8 12.01 12.84 -5.67
C LEU A 8 13.39 13.51 -5.78
N LYS A 9 13.60 14.41 -6.76
CA LYS A 9 14.87 15.13 -6.87
C LYS A 9 14.98 16.20 -5.79
N ALA A 10 13.89 16.94 -5.54
CA ALA A 10 13.83 17.90 -4.44
C ALA A 10 14.04 17.22 -3.09
N GLN A 11 13.34 16.08 -2.85
CA GLN A 11 13.53 15.29 -1.64
C GLN A 11 14.99 14.81 -1.48
N TYR A 12 15.56 14.22 -2.54
CA TYR A 12 16.95 13.75 -2.48
C TYR A 12 17.95 14.87 -2.23
N ALA A 13 17.76 16.04 -2.83
CA ALA A 13 18.65 17.18 -2.66
C ALA A 13 18.77 17.59 -1.19
N SER A 14 17.68 17.52 -0.40
CA SER A 14 17.67 17.84 1.02
C SER A 14 18.35 16.79 1.90
N LEU A 15 18.46 15.54 1.42
CA LEU A 15 18.96 14.41 2.21
C LEU A 15 20.36 13.94 1.79
N LYS A 16 20.88 14.42 0.66
CA LYS A 16 22.08 13.90 0.01
C LYS A 16 23.28 13.84 0.95
N ASP A 17 23.53 14.94 1.67
CA ASP A 17 24.73 15.08 2.51
C ASP A 17 24.69 14.15 3.74
N GLU A 18 23.50 13.80 4.21
CA GLU A 18 23.33 12.81 5.29
C GLU A 18 23.32 11.37 4.75
N MET A 19 22.74 11.14 3.58
CA MET A 19 22.55 9.80 3.02
C MET A 19 23.83 9.20 2.43
N MET A 20 24.61 10.00 1.70
CA MET A 20 25.76 9.48 0.96
C MET A 20 26.85 8.87 1.84
N PRO A 21 27.23 9.44 3.00
CA PRO A 21 28.17 8.82 3.92
C PRO A 21 27.69 7.43 4.40
N ILE A 22 26.43 7.30 4.79
CA ILE A 22 25.84 6.05 5.30
C ILE A 22 25.84 4.96 4.20
N ILE A 23 25.57 5.34 2.96
CA ILE A 23 25.64 4.42 1.81
C ILE A 23 27.08 3.99 1.56
N SER A 24 28.05 4.93 1.64
CA SER A 24 29.48 4.62 1.49
C SER A 24 29.94 3.61 2.55
N ASP A 25 29.54 3.82 3.82
CA ASP A 25 29.87 2.91 4.92
C ASP A 25 29.35 1.48 4.67
N VAL A 26 28.15 1.34 4.10
CA VAL A 26 27.63 0.02 3.71
C VAL A 26 28.49 -0.61 2.62
N MET A 27 28.89 0.17 1.61
CA MET A 27 29.76 -0.32 0.53
C MET A 27 31.15 -0.70 1.03
N ASP A 28 31.72 0.07 1.92
CA ASP A 28 33.06 -0.20 2.49
C ASP A 28 33.03 -1.44 3.39
N SER A 29 31.94 -1.66 4.13
CA SER A 29 31.78 -2.83 5.00
C SER A 29 31.54 -4.15 4.28
N GLN A 30 31.02 -4.12 3.05
CA GLN A 30 30.58 -5.28 2.25
C GLN A 30 29.51 -6.16 2.94
N TYR A 31 28.86 -5.69 4.01
CA TYR A 31 27.69 -6.36 4.60
C TYR A 31 26.42 -6.05 3.81
N LEU A 32 26.33 -6.53 2.57
CA LEU A 32 25.29 -6.18 1.61
C LEU A 32 23.96 -6.90 1.85
N ILE A 33 23.97 -8.08 2.47
CA ILE A 33 22.79 -8.93 2.73
C ILE A 33 22.64 -9.19 4.23
N ASN A 34 21.45 -8.91 4.77
CA ASN A 34 21.14 -9.06 6.20
C ASN A 34 22.15 -8.35 7.12
N GLY A 35 22.72 -7.24 6.67
CA GLY A 35 23.70 -6.44 7.40
C GLY A 35 23.07 -5.68 8.58
N PRO A 36 23.89 -4.97 9.38
CA PRO A 36 23.45 -4.25 10.58
C PRO A 36 22.32 -3.27 10.31
N ALA A 37 22.34 -2.54 9.17
CA ALA A 37 21.32 -1.55 8.83
C ALA A 37 19.92 -2.18 8.64
N VAL A 38 19.83 -3.45 8.19
CA VAL A 38 18.53 -4.12 8.08
C VAL A 38 17.92 -4.32 9.46
N LYS A 39 18.70 -4.75 10.45
CA LYS A 39 18.24 -4.95 11.83
C LYS A 39 17.88 -3.61 12.50
N ASP A 40 18.66 -2.56 12.25
CA ASP A 40 18.40 -1.22 12.78
C ASP A 40 17.10 -0.65 12.20
N LEU A 41 16.88 -0.78 10.89
CA LEU A 41 15.61 -0.40 10.26
C LEU A 41 14.43 -1.20 10.83
N GLU A 42 14.56 -2.51 10.95
CA GLU A 42 13.53 -3.39 11.54
C GLU A 42 13.18 -2.91 12.96
N ALA A 43 14.17 -2.61 13.81
CA ALA A 43 13.95 -2.10 15.16
C ALA A 43 13.22 -0.74 15.16
N LYS A 44 13.64 0.20 14.31
CA LYS A 44 13.03 1.53 14.20
C LYS A 44 11.60 1.50 13.67
N VAL A 45 11.32 0.67 12.66
CA VAL A 45 9.94 0.50 12.15
C VAL A 45 9.08 -0.20 13.18
N ASN A 46 9.61 -1.18 13.91
CA ASN A 46 8.92 -1.85 15.02
C ASN A 46 8.50 -0.84 16.10
N GLU A 47 9.41 0.04 16.50
CA GLU A 47 9.13 1.13 17.44
C GLU A 47 8.09 2.10 16.88
N TYR A 48 8.25 2.53 15.62
CA TYR A 48 7.36 3.48 14.94
C TYR A 48 5.93 2.97 14.81
N CYS A 49 5.76 1.69 14.53
CA CYS A 49 4.45 1.04 14.41
C CYS A 49 3.91 0.50 15.75
N GLY A 50 4.71 0.48 16.81
CA GLY A 50 4.33 -0.10 18.10
C GLY A 50 4.01 -1.60 18.02
N THR A 51 4.80 -2.36 17.26
CA THR A 51 4.59 -3.80 17.00
C THR A 51 5.60 -4.67 17.77
N ALA A 52 5.44 -5.99 17.81
CA ALA A 52 6.38 -6.91 18.46
C ALA A 52 7.52 -7.33 17.54
N ALA A 53 7.29 -7.36 16.22
CA ALA A 53 8.31 -7.68 15.23
C ALA A 53 8.10 -6.92 13.93
N ALA A 54 9.21 -6.51 13.29
CA ALA A 54 9.27 -5.99 11.93
C ALA A 54 10.31 -6.78 11.12
N ILE A 55 9.99 -7.12 9.90
CA ILE A 55 10.80 -7.98 9.03
C ILE A 55 10.94 -7.30 7.66
N GLY A 56 12.14 -6.83 7.34
CA GLY A 56 12.46 -6.22 6.05
C GLY A 56 12.44 -7.23 4.92
N VAL A 57 11.72 -6.90 3.85
CA VAL A 57 11.55 -7.77 2.67
C VAL A 57 11.85 -7.01 1.38
N SER A 58 11.99 -7.75 0.27
CA SER A 58 12.43 -7.24 -1.03
C SER A 58 11.44 -6.30 -1.72
N SER A 59 10.15 -6.35 -1.38
CA SER A 59 9.11 -5.46 -1.93
C SER A 59 7.84 -5.51 -1.10
N GLY A 60 6.92 -4.57 -1.33
CA GLY A 60 5.56 -4.64 -0.75
C GLY A 60 4.80 -5.88 -1.23
N THR A 61 4.99 -6.32 -2.47
CA THR A 61 4.40 -7.56 -2.99
C THR A 61 4.92 -8.77 -2.22
N ASP A 62 6.22 -8.84 -1.96
CA ASP A 62 6.82 -9.92 -1.18
C ASP A 62 6.39 -9.87 0.30
N ALA A 63 6.10 -8.68 0.85
CA ALA A 63 5.50 -8.55 2.17
C ALA A 63 4.16 -9.28 2.27
N LEU A 64 3.27 -9.08 1.28
CA LEU A 64 1.99 -9.79 1.19
C LEU A 64 2.18 -11.30 0.99
N ILE A 65 3.07 -11.70 0.09
CA ILE A 65 3.37 -13.11 -0.19
C ILE A 65 3.92 -13.83 1.06
N VAL A 66 4.89 -13.23 1.74
CA VAL A 66 5.51 -13.82 2.95
C VAL A 66 4.49 -13.91 4.09
N SER A 67 3.60 -12.92 4.23
CA SER A 67 2.49 -12.96 5.20
C SER A 67 1.54 -14.11 4.90
N LEU A 68 1.05 -14.23 3.67
CA LEU A 68 0.17 -15.33 3.25
C LEU A 68 0.82 -16.70 3.48
N MET A 69 2.06 -16.89 3.03
CA MET A 69 2.81 -18.14 3.22
C MET A 69 3.01 -18.46 4.72
N SER A 70 3.32 -17.46 5.54
CA SER A 70 3.57 -17.67 6.97
C SER A 70 2.28 -17.98 7.75
N LEU A 71 1.13 -17.58 7.24
CA LEU A 71 -0.18 -17.91 7.78
C LEU A 71 -0.74 -19.23 7.22
N GLY A 72 0.01 -19.95 6.36
CA GLY A 72 -0.42 -21.22 5.78
C GLY A 72 -1.45 -21.08 4.65
N VAL A 73 -1.64 -19.89 4.11
CA VAL A 73 -2.54 -19.69 2.99
C VAL A 73 -1.92 -20.28 1.74
N GLY A 74 -2.62 -21.26 1.11
CA GLY A 74 -2.14 -21.94 -0.09
C GLY A 74 -1.27 -23.19 0.17
N GLU A 75 -1.05 -23.62 1.41
CA GLU A 75 -0.25 -24.82 1.72
C GLU A 75 -0.90 -26.14 1.25
N ASP A 76 -2.21 -26.21 1.13
CA ASP A 76 -2.98 -27.42 0.77
C ASP A 76 -3.01 -27.73 -0.73
N LEU A 77 -2.17 -27.09 -1.53
CA LEU A 77 -2.19 -27.29 -2.97
C LEU A 77 -1.30 -28.45 -3.42
N PRO A 78 -1.87 -29.51 -4.04
CA PRO A 78 -1.07 -30.35 -4.91
C PRO A 78 -0.59 -29.46 -6.06
N ALA A 79 0.72 -29.31 -6.17
CA ALA A 79 1.53 -28.87 -7.30
C ALA A 79 0.84 -28.25 -8.57
N CYS A 80 -0.16 -27.41 -8.44
CA CYS A 80 -0.62 -26.55 -9.54
C CYS A 80 0.35 -25.37 -9.70
N ARG A 81 1.62 -25.68 -9.95
CA ARG A 81 2.73 -24.72 -9.89
C ARG A 81 3.15 -24.20 -11.26
N THR A 82 2.47 -24.56 -12.32
CA THR A 82 2.85 -24.17 -13.66
C THR A 82 1.62 -23.78 -14.47
N GLY A 83 1.41 -22.49 -14.58
CA GLY A 83 0.45 -21.95 -15.54
C GLY A 83 -0.94 -21.63 -14.96
N ALA A 84 -1.51 -20.66 -15.52
CA ALA A 84 -2.67 -19.85 -15.26
C ALA A 84 -4.04 -20.56 -15.01
N SER A 85 -4.11 -21.71 -14.44
CA SER A 85 -5.38 -22.41 -14.31
C SER A 85 -5.68 -22.85 -12.90
N CYS A 86 -6.52 -22.13 -12.25
CA CYS A 86 -7.26 -22.42 -11.03
C CYS A 86 -6.49 -22.26 -9.71
N PRO A 87 -6.86 -21.27 -8.88
CA PRO A 87 -6.46 -21.23 -7.47
C PRO A 87 -7.03 -22.46 -6.74
N GLY A 88 -6.34 -22.87 -5.68
CA GLY A 88 -6.84 -23.89 -4.77
C GLY A 88 -8.08 -23.44 -4.00
N PRO A 89 -8.59 -24.29 -3.09
CA PRO A 89 -9.80 -24.00 -2.33
C PRO A 89 -9.63 -22.85 -1.33
N ALA A 90 -8.40 -22.53 -0.90
CA ALA A 90 -8.18 -21.44 0.06
C ALA A 90 -8.57 -20.09 -0.54
N GLU A 91 -9.36 -19.32 0.19
CA GLU A 91 -9.88 -18.02 -0.21
C GLU A 91 -9.38 -16.91 0.69
N VAL A 92 -9.11 -15.73 0.08
CA VAL A 92 -8.78 -14.50 0.80
C VAL A 92 -9.71 -13.40 0.32
N ILE A 93 -10.48 -12.81 1.25
CA ILE A 93 -11.39 -11.72 0.95
C ILE A 93 -10.59 -10.42 0.82
N THR A 94 -10.78 -9.69 -0.28
CA THR A 94 -10.14 -8.39 -0.54
C THR A 94 -11.05 -7.50 -1.40
N THR A 95 -10.54 -6.37 -1.91
CA THR A 95 -11.28 -5.43 -2.74
C THR A 95 -10.74 -5.41 -4.18
N PRO A 96 -11.59 -5.18 -5.19
CA PRO A 96 -11.13 -5.09 -6.57
C PRO A 96 -10.55 -3.72 -6.96
N TYR A 97 -10.75 -2.67 -6.15
CA TYR A 97 -10.19 -1.35 -6.41
C TYR A 97 -8.93 -1.10 -5.56
N THR A 98 -7.82 -1.59 -6.05
CA THR A 98 -6.50 -1.49 -5.41
C THR A 98 -5.39 -1.72 -6.44
N PHE A 99 -4.12 -1.58 -6.01
CA PHE A 99 -2.98 -1.99 -6.82
C PHE A 99 -2.99 -3.52 -7.02
N PHE A 100 -2.49 -3.93 -8.17
CA PHE A 100 -2.49 -5.33 -8.60
C PHE A 100 -1.90 -6.31 -7.58
N ALA A 101 -0.87 -5.89 -6.83
CA ALA A 101 -0.17 -6.76 -5.89
C ALA A 101 -1.09 -7.38 -4.82
N THR A 102 -2.16 -6.70 -4.41
CA THR A 102 -3.11 -7.21 -3.41
C THR A 102 -3.70 -8.56 -3.84
N ALA A 103 -4.39 -8.61 -4.98
CA ALA A 103 -4.96 -9.87 -5.49
C ALA A 103 -3.90 -10.76 -6.16
N GLY A 104 -2.88 -10.16 -6.77
CA GLY A 104 -1.80 -10.89 -7.41
C GLY A 104 -0.97 -11.73 -6.43
N SER A 105 -0.75 -11.26 -5.20
CA SER A 105 -0.06 -12.03 -4.15
C SER A 105 -0.90 -13.23 -3.68
N ILE A 106 -2.23 -13.03 -3.53
CA ILE A 106 -3.17 -14.11 -3.18
C ILE A 106 -3.13 -15.21 -4.25
N TRP A 107 -3.27 -14.80 -5.53
CA TRP A 107 -3.21 -15.73 -6.65
C TRP A 107 -1.87 -16.46 -6.73
N ARG A 108 -0.76 -15.75 -6.49
CA ARG A 108 0.59 -16.30 -6.59
C ARG A 108 0.89 -17.38 -5.55
N VAL A 109 0.31 -17.28 -4.36
CA VAL A 109 0.42 -18.36 -3.36
C VAL A 109 -0.57 -19.50 -3.60
N GLY A 110 -1.38 -19.41 -4.67
CA GLY A 110 -2.33 -20.43 -5.06
C GLY A 110 -3.69 -20.32 -4.35
N ALA A 111 -3.95 -19.24 -3.66
CA ALA A 111 -5.26 -18.96 -3.07
C ALA A 111 -6.14 -18.16 -4.05
N ARG A 112 -7.45 -18.19 -3.83
CA ARG A 112 -8.45 -17.48 -4.63
C ARG A 112 -8.74 -16.11 -3.99
N PRO A 113 -8.54 -14.97 -4.69
CA PRO A 113 -9.08 -13.70 -4.24
C PRO A 113 -10.61 -13.71 -4.37
N VAL A 114 -11.29 -13.36 -3.27
CA VAL A 114 -12.74 -13.14 -3.22
C VAL A 114 -12.94 -11.65 -3.05
N PHE A 115 -13.58 -11.01 -4.02
CA PHE A 115 -13.76 -9.57 -3.99
C PHE A 115 -15.05 -9.17 -3.26
N VAL A 116 -14.95 -8.10 -2.46
CA VAL A 116 -16.06 -7.30 -1.96
C VAL A 116 -15.86 -5.86 -2.41
N ASP A 117 -16.96 -5.16 -2.69
CA ASP A 117 -16.86 -3.80 -3.24
C ASP A 117 -16.28 -2.82 -2.21
N ILE A 118 -15.97 -1.64 -2.65
CA ILE A 118 -15.47 -0.55 -1.81
C ILE A 118 -16.63 0.29 -1.26
N ASP A 119 -16.38 0.99 -0.17
CA ASP A 119 -17.14 2.15 0.22
C ASP A 119 -16.91 3.28 -0.81
N PRO A 120 -17.95 3.83 -1.43
CA PRO A 120 -17.80 4.81 -2.51
C PRO A 120 -17.22 6.15 -2.04
N VAL A 121 -17.17 6.41 -0.74
CA VAL A 121 -16.68 7.67 -0.17
C VAL A 121 -15.20 7.58 0.16
N THR A 122 -14.79 6.52 0.85
CA THR A 122 -13.40 6.34 1.32
C THR A 122 -12.53 5.53 0.36
N PHE A 123 -13.13 4.84 -0.61
CA PHE A 123 -12.49 3.88 -1.54
C PHE A 123 -11.90 2.64 -0.86
N ASN A 124 -12.03 2.50 0.43
CA ASN A 124 -11.60 1.31 1.17
C ASN A 124 -12.69 0.23 1.14
N MET A 125 -12.31 -1.02 1.45
CA MET A 125 -13.21 -2.17 1.51
C MET A 125 -14.49 -1.83 2.30
N ALA A 126 -15.67 -2.14 1.76
CA ALA A 126 -16.96 -1.98 2.42
C ALA A 126 -17.20 -3.10 3.47
N PRO A 127 -17.09 -2.83 4.78
CA PRO A 127 -17.10 -3.89 5.78
C PRO A 127 -18.42 -4.68 5.82
N ALA A 128 -19.54 -4.02 5.51
CA ALA A 128 -20.88 -4.64 5.52
C ALA A 128 -21.04 -5.81 4.53
N GLN A 129 -20.15 -5.91 3.53
CA GLN A 129 -20.19 -6.97 2.53
C GLN A 129 -19.34 -8.19 2.89
N ILE A 130 -18.44 -8.07 3.88
CA ILE A 130 -17.41 -9.08 4.17
C ILE A 130 -18.05 -10.37 4.67
N GLU A 131 -18.98 -10.29 5.63
CA GLU A 131 -19.56 -11.47 6.26
C GLU A 131 -20.29 -12.37 5.25
N ALA A 132 -20.97 -11.78 4.26
CA ALA A 132 -21.66 -12.52 3.20
C ALA A 132 -20.69 -13.21 2.22
N ALA A 133 -19.43 -12.77 2.17
CA ALA A 133 -18.39 -13.35 1.33
C ALA A 133 -17.60 -14.48 2.03
N VAL A 134 -17.81 -14.70 3.34
CA VAL A 134 -17.12 -15.76 4.09
C VAL A 134 -17.68 -17.13 3.71
N THR A 135 -16.77 -18.06 3.39
CA THR A 135 -17.07 -19.48 3.15
C THR A 135 -16.23 -20.37 4.05
N GLU A 136 -16.43 -21.68 4.02
CA GLU A 136 -15.58 -22.66 4.72
C GLU A 136 -14.11 -22.65 4.23
N ASN A 137 -13.87 -22.14 3.04
CA ASN A 137 -12.56 -22.03 2.42
C ASN A 137 -11.83 -20.72 2.75
N THR A 138 -12.52 -19.75 3.33
CA THR A 138 -11.93 -18.45 3.68
C THR A 138 -10.87 -18.63 4.77
N LYS A 139 -9.66 -18.10 4.53
CA LYS A 139 -8.50 -18.19 5.45
C LYS A 139 -8.09 -16.83 6.00
N ALA A 140 -8.32 -15.76 5.25
CA ALA A 140 -7.94 -14.42 5.67
C ALA A 140 -8.84 -13.35 5.04
N ILE A 141 -8.81 -12.16 5.66
CA ILE A 141 -9.30 -10.91 5.08
C ILE A 141 -8.08 -10.03 4.84
N MET A 142 -7.98 -9.44 3.64
CA MET A 142 -6.88 -8.54 3.27
C MET A 142 -7.45 -7.16 2.93
N PRO A 143 -7.72 -6.31 3.94
CA PRO A 143 -8.08 -4.91 3.71
C PRO A 143 -6.89 -4.14 3.16
N VAL A 144 -7.18 -3.15 2.31
CA VAL A 144 -6.18 -2.21 1.79
C VAL A 144 -6.39 -0.86 2.47
N HIS A 145 -5.31 -0.23 2.91
CA HIS A 145 -5.31 1.15 3.40
C HIS A 145 -5.00 2.10 2.25
N LEU A 146 -6.02 2.29 1.40
CA LEU A 146 -5.83 2.92 0.09
C LEU A 146 -5.54 4.42 0.24
N PHE A 147 -4.65 4.93 -0.59
CA PHE A 147 -4.24 6.34 -0.68
C PHE A 147 -3.68 6.95 0.60
N GLY A 148 -3.43 6.13 1.63
CA GLY A 148 -2.89 6.58 2.91
C GLY A 148 -3.94 6.77 3.99
N GLN A 149 -5.16 6.25 3.81
CA GLN A 149 -6.21 6.19 4.81
C GLN A 149 -6.50 4.74 5.21
N CYS A 150 -6.56 4.44 6.50
CA CYS A 150 -6.92 3.10 6.97
C CYS A 150 -8.34 2.73 6.54
N ALA A 151 -8.56 1.44 6.22
CA ALA A 151 -9.89 0.86 6.15
C ALA A 151 -10.58 0.95 7.53
N ASP A 152 -11.89 0.83 7.57
CA ASP A 152 -12.64 0.77 8.83
C ASP A 152 -12.40 -0.59 9.48
N MET A 153 -11.40 -0.64 10.38
CA MET A 153 -10.82 -1.90 10.87
C MET A 153 -11.68 -2.59 11.92
N ASP A 154 -12.42 -1.85 12.76
CA ASP A 154 -13.20 -2.50 13.83
C ASP A 154 -14.21 -3.51 13.28
N PRO A 155 -15.11 -3.16 12.32
CA PRO A 155 -16.04 -4.15 11.77
C PRO A 155 -15.34 -5.26 10.97
N ILE A 156 -14.18 -4.99 10.36
CA ILE A 156 -13.38 -6.03 9.69
C ILE A 156 -12.84 -7.03 10.71
N LEU A 157 -12.30 -6.53 11.83
CA LEU A 157 -11.77 -7.36 12.92
C LEU A 157 -12.88 -8.15 13.63
N ASP A 158 -14.07 -7.57 13.76
CA ASP A 158 -15.25 -8.26 14.34
C ASP A 158 -15.64 -9.49 13.51
N VAL A 159 -15.73 -9.34 12.17
CA VAL A 159 -16.00 -10.46 11.26
C VAL A 159 -14.84 -11.48 11.31
N ALA A 160 -13.60 -11.02 11.28
CA ALA A 160 -12.44 -11.90 11.37
C ALA A 160 -12.43 -12.73 12.67
N GLY A 161 -12.71 -12.09 13.80
CA GLY A 161 -12.80 -12.75 15.11
C GLY A 161 -13.92 -13.77 15.17
N LYS A 162 -15.11 -13.44 14.65
CA LYS A 162 -16.28 -14.35 14.58
C LYS A 162 -15.98 -15.63 13.80
N HIS A 163 -15.21 -15.53 12.72
CA HIS A 163 -14.90 -16.63 11.82
C HIS A 163 -13.47 -17.20 12.00
N ASN A 164 -12.72 -16.74 13.01
CA ASN A 164 -11.33 -17.13 13.28
C ASN A 164 -10.43 -16.97 12.04
N LEU A 165 -10.54 -15.84 11.34
CA LEU A 165 -9.78 -15.50 10.16
C LEU A 165 -8.59 -14.62 10.50
N ALA A 166 -7.47 -14.80 9.80
CA ALA A 166 -6.36 -13.85 9.85
C ALA A 166 -6.72 -12.54 9.13
N VAL A 167 -6.16 -11.41 9.60
CA VAL A 167 -6.27 -10.11 8.91
C VAL A 167 -4.89 -9.67 8.48
N ILE A 168 -4.71 -9.51 7.17
CA ILE A 168 -3.46 -9.04 6.54
C ILE A 168 -3.70 -7.62 6.05
N GLU A 169 -3.16 -6.62 6.74
CA GLU A 169 -3.28 -5.23 6.29
C GLU A 169 -2.35 -5.00 5.09
N ASP A 170 -2.92 -4.74 3.91
CA ASP A 170 -2.15 -4.14 2.81
C ASP A 170 -2.00 -2.64 3.08
N ALA A 171 -0.98 -2.32 3.85
CA ALA A 171 -0.62 -0.96 4.25
C ALA A 171 0.47 -0.36 3.34
N ALA A 172 0.63 -0.87 2.12
CA ALA A 172 1.66 -0.43 1.16
C ALA A 172 1.62 1.07 0.84
N GLN A 173 0.55 1.75 1.18
CA GLN A 173 0.36 3.20 0.99
C GLN A 173 0.11 3.95 2.32
N ALA A 174 0.33 3.33 3.49
CA ALA A 174 -0.23 3.85 4.73
C ALA A 174 0.72 3.86 5.94
N ILE A 175 2.05 3.72 5.74
CA ILE A 175 2.99 3.82 6.87
C ILE A 175 2.88 5.21 7.53
N GLY A 176 2.51 5.25 8.83
CA GLY A 176 2.26 6.47 9.59
C GLY A 176 0.81 6.96 9.57
N ALA A 177 -0.09 6.34 8.80
CA ALA A 177 -1.53 6.55 8.97
C ALA A 177 -2.00 5.91 10.29
N THR A 178 -3.09 6.44 10.86
CA THR A 178 -3.66 5.88 12.08
C THR A 178 -5.17 5.66 11.96
N TYR A 179 -5.64 4.61 12.63
CA TYR A 179 -7.06 4.31 12.86
C TYR A 179 -7.33 4.37 14.37
N LYS A 180 -8.18 5.30 14.81
CA LYS A 180 -8.47 5.54 16.24
C LYS A 180 -7.18 5.67 17.08
N GLY A 181 -6.18 6.37 16.53
CA GLY A 181 -4.87 6.60 17.16
C GLY A 181 -3.91 5.42 17.13
N LYS A 182 -4.28 4.27 16.57
CA LYS A 182 -3.37 3.12 16.41
C LYS A 182 -2.75 3.12 15.00
N PRO A 183 -1.43 2.86 14.87
CA PRO A 183 -0.76 2.87 13.57
C PRO A 183 -1.31 1.81 12.59
N ALA A 184 -1.43 2.17 11.31
CA ALA A 184 -1.64 1.22 10.24
C ALA A 184 -0.57 0.12 10.25
N GLY A 185 -0.97 -1.10 9.95
CA GLY A 185 -0.10 -2.29 10.00
C GLY A 185 -0.01 -2.95 11.37
N SER A 186 -0.49 -2.29 12.46
CA SER A 186 -0.48 -2.84 13.83
C SER A 186 -1.83 -3.38 14.29
N LEU A 187 -2.85 -3.33 13.44
CA LEU A 187 -4.24 -3.61 13.79
C LEU A 187 -4.63 -5.06 13.53
N GLY A 188 -4.11 -5.63 12.45
CA GLY A 188 -4.37 -7.01 12.03
C GLY A 188 -3.35 -8.03 12.55
N THR A 189 -3.39 -9.22 11.97
CA THR A 189 -2.43 -10.30 12.25
C THR A 189 -1.05 -9.95 11.71
N THR A 190 -0.98 -9.37 10.50
CA THR A 190 0.22 -8.81 9.90
C THR A 190 -0.10 -7.50 9.18
N GLY A 191 0.85 -6.57 9.16
CA GLY A 191 0.80 -5.36 8.33
C GLY A 191 1.94 -5.38 7.30
N CYS A 192 1.62 -5.01 6.05
CA CYS A 192 2.54 -5.09 4.92
C CYS A 192 2.79 -3.70 4.35
N PHE A 193 4.03 -3.23 4.41
CA PHE A 193 4.45 -1.94 3.86
C PHE A 193 5.26 -2.11 2.59
N SER A 194 5.17 -1.12 1.71
CA SER A 194 6.01 -0.98 0.52
C SER A 194 6.94 0.21 0.67
N PHE A 195 8.19 0.00 0.30
CA PHE A 195 9.20 1.05 0.19
C PHE A 195 9.55 1.36 -1.27
N PHE A 196 8.62 1.09 -2.21
CA PHE A 196 8.78 1.54 -3.59
C PHE A 196 9.10 3.05 -3.61
N PRO A 197 10.00 3.55 -4.47
CA PRO A 197 10.54 4.92 -4.37
C PRO A 197 9.54 6.05 -4.26
N SER A 198 8.34 5.91 -4.84
CA SER A 198 7.28 6.93 -4.78
C SER A 198 6.41 6.87 -3.51
N LYS A 199 6.64 5.90 -2.61
CA LYS A 199 5.91 5.82 -1.34
C LYS A 199 6.39 6.89 -0.36
N ASN A 200 5.57 7.21 0.64
CA ASN A 200 5.91 8.21 1.65
C ASN A 200 7.27 7.91 2.32
N LEU A 201 7.52 6.63 2.63
CA LEU A 201 8.84 6.13 3.00
C LEU A 201 9.39 5.31 1.82
N GLY A 202 9.94 5.98 0.82
CA GLY A 202 10.47 5.34 -0.39
C GLY A 202 11.95 4.99 -0.30
N GLY A 203 12.33 3.78 -0.69
CA GLY A 203 13.71 3.32 -0.79
C GLY A 203 14.48 3.93 -1.97
N LEU A 204 15.70 3.47 -2.16
CA LEU A 204 16.54 3.78 -3.33
C LEU A 204 16.26 2.84 -4.52
N GLY A 205 15.33 1.94 -4.35
CA GLY A 205 14.83 0.92 -5.26
C GLY A 205 13.69 0.16 -4.57
N ASP A 206 13.51 -1.12 -4.89
CA ASP A 206 12.47 -1.93 -4.26
C ASP A 206 12.79 -2.23 -2.79
N GLY A 207 11.73 -2.36 -1.99
CA GLY A 207 11.78 -2.74 -0.59
C GLY A 207 10.39 -2.85 0.02
N GLY A 208 10.30 -3.48 1.16
CA GLY A 208 9.08 -3.61 1.94
C GLY A 208 9.35 -4.06 3.37
N MET A 209 8.29 -4.14 4.15
CA MET A 209 8.33 -4.58 5.55
C MET A 209 7.06 -5.35 5.90
N VAL A 210 7.19 -6.42 6.66
CA VAL A 210 6.07 -7.03 7.36
C VAL A 210 6.20 -6.71 8.84
N VAL A 211 5.10 -6.32 9.47
CA VAL A 211 5.03 -6.10 10.91
C VAL A 211 3.96 -6.99 11.53
N THR A 212 4.12 -7.36 12.81
CA THR A 212 3.15 -8.18 13.54
C THR A 212 3.26 -7.97 15.05
N GLN A 213 2.15 -8.18 15.76
CA GLN A 213 2.12 -8.20 17.24
C GLN A 213 2.51 -9.56 17.82
N ASP A 214 2.61 -10.60 16.99
CA ASP A 214 2.96 -11.96 17.38
C ASP A 214 4.46 -12.22 17.11
N ALA A 215 5.25 -12.36 18.17
CA ALA A 215 6.69 -12.60 18.08
C ALA A 215 7.03 -13.96 17.44
N ASP A 216 6.21 -14.98 17.64
CA ASP A 216 6.43 -16.32 17.06
C ASP A 216 6.13 -16.31 15.57
N LEU A 217 5.06 -15.61 15.15
CA LEU A 217 4.79 -15.35 13.75
C LEU A 217 5.92 -14.52 13.13
N GLY A 218 6.45 -13.51 13.84
CA GLY A 218 7.60 -12.72 13.44
C GLY A 218 8.84 -13.59 13.14
N GLU A 219 9.08 -14.62 13.94
CA GLU A 219 10.17 -15.55 13.68
C GLU A 219 9.91 -16.45 12.46
N LYS A 220 8.67 -16.91 12.26
CA LYS A 220 8.26 -17.66 11.05
C LYS A 220 8.41 -16.81 9.79
N LEU A 221 7.97 -15.55 9.81
CA LEU A 221 8.14 -14.57 8.74
C LEU A 221 9.62 -14.37 8.39
N ARG A 222 10.49 -14.23 9.41
CA ARG A 222 11.96 -14.08 9.23
C ARG A 222 12.58 -15.29 8.55
N GLN A 223 12.12 -16.51 8.90
CA GLN A 223 12.54 -17.74 8.24
C GLN A 223 12.04 -17.81 6.80
N CYS A 224 10.75 -17.58 6.56
CA CYS A 224 10.15 -17.62 5.22
C CYS A 224 10.81 -16.60 4.27
N ARG A 225 11.15 -15.39 4.75
CA ARG A 225 11.93 -14.39 4.02
C ARG A 225 13.28 -14.93 3.51
N ASN A 226 13.87 -15.87 4.22
CA ASN A 226 15.20 -16.43 3.94
C ASN A 226 15.15 -17.94 3.68
N HIS A 227 14.37 -18.34 2.68
CA HIS A 227 14.22 -19.74 2.21
C HIS A 227 13.68 -20.72 3.28
N GLY A 228 13.04 -20.25 4.34
CA GLY A 228 12.54 -21.10 5.43
C GLY A 228 13.62 -21.70 6.32
N SER A 229 14.87 -21.16 6.29
CA SER A 229 16.01 -21.78 6.95
C SER A 229 16.27 -21.29 8.38
N LYS A 230 16.47 -22.25 9.31
CA LYS A 230 17.02 -22.04 10.65
C LYS A 230 17.43 -23.38 11.28
N PRO A 231 18.72 -23.59 11.65
CA PRO A 231 19.88 -22.77 11.29
C PRO A 231 20.20 -22.80 9.80
N LYS A 232 21.22 -22.05 9.36
CA LYS A 232 21.64 -22.00 7.96
C LYS A 232 21.75 -23.39 7.32
N TYR A 233 21.16 -23.57 6.11
CA TYR A 233 21.06 -24.83 5.35
C TYR A 233 20.07 -25.87 5.89
N PHE A 234 19.37 -25.60 6.99
CA PHE A 234 18.27 -26.46 7.44
C PHE A 234 16.95 -25.74 7.24
N HIS A 235 16.08 -26.28 6.41
CA HIS A 235 14.86 -25.63 5.93
C HIS A 235 13.64 -26.29 6.58
N LYS A 236 12.95 -25.54 7.45
CA LYS A 236 11.71 -26.00 8.10
C LYS A 236 10.47 -25.71 7.25
N TRP A 237 10.56 -24.64 6.45
CA TRP A 237 9.47 -24.17 5.59
C TRP A 237 9.96 -24.01 4.15
N VAL A 238 9.05 -24.05 3.18
CA VAL A 238 9.36 -23.63 1.81
C VAL A 238 9.19 -22.10 1.79
N GLY A 239 10.30 -21.38 1.92
CA GLY A 239 10.36 -19.93 1.81
C GLY A 239 10.96 -19.48 0.49
N GLY A 240 11.35 -18.20 0.40
CA GLY A 240 11.97 -17.62 -0.78
C GLY A 240 13.14 -16.70 -0.46
N ASN A 241 13.70 -16.12 -1.49
CA ASN A 241 14.67 -15.03 -1.37
C ASN A 241 13.92 -13.70 -1.39
N PHE A 242 13.38 -13.33 -0.24
CA PHE A 242 12.60 -12.10 -0.07
C PHE A 242 13.30 -11.08 0.83
N ARG A 243 14.62 -11.02 0.80
CA ARG A 243 15.42 -10.18 1.70
C ARG A 243 15.44 -8.73 1.24
N LEU A 244 15.39 -7.80 2.21
CA LEU A 244 15.71 -6.40 1.98
C LEU A 244 17.25 -6.23 1.91
N ASP A 245 17.74 -5.54 0.90
CA ASP A 245 19.16 -5.22 0.79
C ASP A 245 19.60 -4.22 1.85
N THR A 246 20.82 -4.38 2.35
CA THR A 246 21.38 -3.51 3.41
C THR A 246 21.46 -2.05 2.95
N ILE A 247 21.77 -1.80 1.68
CA ILE A 247 21.86 -0.46 1.11
C ILE A 247 20.48 0.25 1.11
N GLN A 248 19.40 -0.50 0.83
CA GLN A 248 18.04 0.03 0.91
C GLN A 248 17.68 0.40 2.36
N ALA A 249 17.99 -0.49 3.30
CA ALA A 249 17.75 -0.25 4.71
C ALA A 249 18.48 1.01 5.22
N ALA A 250 19.74 1.20 4.82
CA ALA A 250 20.55 2.36 5.18
C ALA A 250 19.92 3.68 4.70
N GLY A 251 19.46 3.74 3.46
CA GLY A 251 18.75 4.90 2.93
C GLY A 251 17.41 5.16 3.61
N LEU A 252 16.66 4.10 3.92
CA LEU A 252 15.37 4.18 4.61
C LEU A 252 15.51 4.69 6.06
N ILE A 253 16.58 4.33 6.77
CA ILE A 253 16.86 4.84 8.13
C ILE A 253 17.00 6.36 8.13
N VAL A 254 17.69 6.92 7.14
CA VAL A 254 17.79 8.38 7.00
C VAL A 254 16.42 9.00 6.78
N LYS A 255 15.66 8.48 5.82
CA LYS A 255 14.35 9.01 5.45
C LYS A 255 13.31 8.89 6.57
N LEU A 256 13.38 7.84 7.37
CA LEU A 256 12.44 7.60 8.47
C LEU A 256 12.46 8.74 9.51
N LYS A 257 13.59 9.41 9.70
CA LYS A 257 13.71 10.56 10.61
C LYS A 257 12.83 11.75 10.19
N TYR A 258 12.52 11.86 8.90
CA TYR A 258 11.77 12.98 8.31
C TYR A 258 10.31 12.62 7.97
N LEU A 259 9.94 11.35 8.14
CA LEU A 259 8.67 10.81 7.64
C LEU A 259 7.45 11.58 8.18
N ASP A 260 7.43 11.88 9.49
CA ASP A 260 6.29 12.58 10.09
C ASP A 260 6.17 14.02 9.58
N SER A 261 7.28 14.72 9.40
CA SER A 261 7.29 16.07 8.81
C SER A 261 6.78 16.05 7.36
N TRP A 262 7.09 15.02 6.59
CA TRP A 262 6.56 14.87 5.25
C TRP A 262 5.05 14.58 5.25
N HIS A 263 4.56 13.80 6.21
CA HIS A 263 3.12 13.58 6.39
C HIS A 263 2.40 14.88 6.76
N GLU A 264 2.99 15.71 7.62
CA GLU A 264 2.45 17.04 7.95
C GLU A 264 2.38 17.94 6.72
N GLY A 265 3.45 18.00 5.93
CA GLY A 265 3.46 18.74 4.66
C GLY A 265 2.38 18.28 3.70
N ARG A 266 2.21 16.97 3.52
CA ARG A 266 1.14 16.41 2.67
C ARG A 266 -0.26 16.75 3.20
N ARG A 267 -0.50 16.66 4.50
CA ARG A 267 -1.78 17.06 5.12
C ARG A 267 -2.07 18.55 4.94
N ALA A 268 -1.06 19.40 5.09
CA ALA A 268 -1.20 20.85 4.86
C ALA A 268 -1.54 21.17 3.40
N ASN A 269 -0.90 20.49 2.45
CA ASN A 269 -1.18 20.63 1.02
C ASN A 269 -2.61 20.13 0.69
N ALA A 270 -3.01 18.99 1.24
CA ALA A 270 -4.36 18.44 1.06
C ALA A 270 -5.43 19.40 1.61
N ALA A 271 -5.27 19.93 2.83
CA ALA A 271 -6.18 20.90 3.40
C ALA A 271 -6.28 22.21 2.57
N THR A 272 -5.17 22.59 1.91
CA THR A 272 -5.17 23.72 0.98
C THR A 272 -6.01 23.40 -0.27
N TYR A 273 -5.85 22.22 -0.84
CA TYR A 273 -6.68 21.77 -1.96
C TYR A 273 -8.15 21.70 -1.60
N ASP A 274 -8.50 21.09 -0.44
CA ASP A 274 -9.88 20.97 0.02
C ASP A 274 -10.55 22.35 0.09
N LYS A 275 -9.86 23.35 0.64
CA LYS A 275 -10.34 24.74 0.72
C LYS A 275 -10.49 25.37 -0.66
N LEU A 276 -9.54 25.18 -1.57
CA LEU A 276 -9.52 25.82 -2.88
C LEU A 276 -10.52 25.17 -3.86
N PHE A 277 -10.84 23.89 -3.68
CA PHE A 277 -11.84 23.17 -4.48
C PHE A 277 -13.26 23.26 -3.92
N ALA A 278 -13.46 23.84 -2.73
CA ALA A 278 -14.78 23.89 -2.08
C ALA A 278 -15.92 24.53 -2.92
N GLU A 279 -15.56 25.36 -3.92
CA GLU A 279 -16.49 26.04 -4.81
C GLU A 279 -16.47 25.46 -6.24
N VAL A 280 -15.97 24.23 -6.44
CA VAL A 280 -15.90 23.58 -7.75
C VAL A 280 -16.79 22.34 -7.71
N ASP A 281 -18.04 22.50 -8.14
CA ASP A 281 -19.08 21.47 -8.05
C ASP A 281 -18.74 20.17 -8.80
N GLU A 282 -17.89 20.24 -9.85
CA GLU A 282 -17.48 19.12 -10.66
C GLU A 282 -16.36 18.28 -10.04
N VAL A 283 -15.82 18.71 -8.88
CA VAL A 283 -14.72 18.04 -8.17
C VAL A 283 -15.15 17.64 -6.77
N THR A 284 -15.04 16.37 -6.44
CA THR A 284 -15.17 15.90 -5.06
C THR A 284 -13.78 15.58 -4.51
N THR A 285 -13.41 16.25 -3.42
CA THR A 285 -12.14 16.02 -2.72
C THR A 285 -12.17 14.75 -1.88
N PRO A 286 -11.00 14.16 -1.53
CA PRO A 286 -10.97 12.94 -0.70
C PRO A 286 -11.61 13.17 0.67
N VAL A 287 -12.46 12.26 1.10
CA VAL A 287 -13.07 12.27 2.43
C VAL A 287 -12.26 11.39 3.38
N ILE A 288 -11.82 11.96 4.48
CA ILE A 288 -11.14 11.24 5.55
C ILE A 288 -12.14 11.00 6.69
N ALA A 289 -12.35 9.74 7.05
CA ALA A 289 -13.23 9.37 8.15
C ALA A 289 -12.71 9.93 9.48
N GLU A 290 -13.60 10.39 10.37
CA GLU A 290 -13.23 11.10 11.62
C GLU A 290 -12.28 10.31 12.52
N HIS A 291 -12.35 8.99 12.47
CA HIS A 291 -11.48 8.10 13.25
C HIS A 291 -10.13 7.83 12.61
N ASN A 292 -9.86 8.38 11.43
CA ASN A 292 -8.62 8.20 10.68
C ASN A 292 -7.76 9.46 10.65
N GLN A 293 -6.44 9.27 10.67
CA GLN A 293 -5.49 10.27 10.23
C GLN A 293 -4.80 9.78 8.96
N SER A 294 -5.12 10.40 7.84
CA SER A 294 -4.48 10.09 6.55
C SER A 294 -3.08 10.67 6.45
N ILE A 295 -2.23 10.00 5.68
CA ILE A 295 -0.90 10.49 5.30
C ILE A 295 -0.86 10.98 3.84
N TYR A 296 -1.99 10.94 3.14
CA TYR A 296 -2.13 11.34 1.73
C TYR A 296 -0.97 10.81 0.87
N ASN A 297 -0.83 9.47 0.79
CA ASN A 297 0.10 8.88 -0.17
C ASN A 297 -0.23 9.36 -1.59
N GLN A 298 -1.54 9.48 -1.90
CA GLN A 298 -2.08 10.20 -3.03
C GLN A 298 -3.21 11.14 -2.56
N TYR A 299 -3.40 12.26 -3.26
CA TYR A 299 -4.57 13.10 -3.17
C TYR A 299 -5.44 12.81 -4.41
N VAL A 300 -6.50 12.04 -4.21
CA VAL A 300 -7.32 11.50 -5.30
C VAL A 300 -8.69 12.15 -5.27
N ILE A 301 -9.00 12.94 -6.29
CA ILE A 301 -10.30 13.57 -6.48
C ILE A 301 -11.21 12.68 -7.34
N ARG A 302 -12.54 12.81 -7.20
CA ARG A 302 -13.49 12.48 -8.26
C ARG A 302 -13.71 13.70 -9.12
N ALA A 303 -13.72 13.53 -10.42
CA ALA A 303 -13.78 14.62 -11.36
C ALA A 303 -14.76 14.31 -12.50
N ALA A 304 -15.73 15.17 -12.72
CA ALA A 304 -16.56 15.10 -13.93
C ALA A 304 -15.67 15.26 -15.18
N ARG A 305 -16.00 14.53 -16.24
CA ARG A 305 -15.21 14.55 -17.50
C ARG A 305 -13.71 14.24 -17.26
N ARG A 306 -13.41 13.28 -16.36
CA ARG A 306 -12.06 12.95 -15.88
C ARG A 306 -11.01 12.81 -16.98
N ASP A 307 -11.32 12.14 -18.10
CA ASP A 307 -10.37 11.89 -19.19
C ASP A 307 -10.04 13.16 -19.97
N GLU A 308 -11.02 14.05 -20.11
CA GLU A 308 -10.80 15.36 -20.73
C GLU A 308 -9.99 16.27 -19.79
N LEU A 309 -10.30 16.27 -18.48
CA LEU A 309 -9.50 16.97 -17.47
C LEU A 309 -8.06 16.47 -17.46
N GLN A 310 -7.84 15.14 -17.54
CA GLN A 310 -6.53 14.55 -17.62
C GLN A 310 -5.72 15.10 -18.82
N THR A 311 -6.35 15.17 -20.00
CA THR A 311 -5.73 15.72 -21.20
C THR A 311 -5.37 17.19 -21.02
N HIS A 312 -6.29 17.98 -20.47
CA HIS A 312 -6.06 19.40 -20.18
C HIS A 312 -4.87 19.61 -19.23
N LEU A 313 -4.83 18.88 -18.10
CA LEU A 313 -3.75 18.98 -17.12
C LEU A 313 -2.39 18.61 -17.71
N LYS A 314 -2.35 17.58 -18.56
CA LYS A 314 -1.14 17.20 -19.29
C LYS A 314 -0.63 18.35 -20.17
N ASP A 315 -1.49 18.99 -20.93
CA ASP A 315 -1.14 20.11 -21.81
C ASP A 315 -0.66 21.34 -21.02
N LYS A 316 -1.12 21.48 -19.78
CA LYS A 316 -0.71 22.54 -18.84
C LYS A 316 0.53 22.20 -18.02
N GLY A 317 1.12 21.01 -18.19
CA GLY A 317 2.30 20.58 -17.45
C GLY A 317 2.03 20.26 -15.99
N VAL A 318 0.80 19.85 -15.66
CA VAL A 318 0.44 19.35 -14.32
C VAL A 318 0.53 17.84 -14.30
N GLY A 319 1.41 17.29 -13.47
CA GLY A 319 1.55 15.86 -13.23
C GLY A 319 0.30 15.28 -12.58
N HIS A 320 -0.15 14.15 -13.07
CA HIS A 320 -1.35 13.47 -12.58
C HIS A 320 -1.25 11.97 -12.86
N ALA A 321 -2.12 11.16 -12.24
CA ALA A 321 -2.23 9.73 -12.53
C ALA A 321 -3.64 9.21 -12.22
N ILE A 322 -4.01 8.10 -12.84
CA ILE A 322 -5.22 7.36 -12.51
C ILE A 322 -4.85 6.14 -11.67
N TYR A 323 -5.34 6.09 -10.45
CA TYR A 323 -5.17 4.98 -9.51
C TYR A 323 -6.54 4.44 -9.10
N TYR A 324 -7.12 3.42 -9.80
CA TYR A 324 -6.57 2.65 -10.91
C TYR A 324 -7.55 2.69 -12.10
N PRO A 325 -7.09 2.58 -13.37
CA PRO A 325 -7.97 2.78 -14.53
C PRO A 325 -8.93 1.61 -14.79
N LEU A 326 -8.71 0.45 -14.16
CA LEU A 326 -9.52 -0.75 -14.31
C LEU A 326 -9.54 -1.51 -12.98
N SER A 327 -10.72 -1.89 -12.52
CA SER A 327 -10.88 -2.74 -11.33
C SER A 327 -10.30 -4.13 -11.56
N LEU A 328 -9.76 -4.76 -10.51
CA LEU A 328 -9.02 -6.03 -10.64
C LEU A 328 -9.87 -7.17 -11.17
N HIS A 329 -11.17 -7.21 -10.86
CA HIS A 329 -12.08 -8.23 -11.36
C HIS A 329 -12.30 -8.18 -12.89
N GLU A 330 -12.02 -7.03 -13.51
CA GLU A 330 -12.08 -6.84 -14.96
C GLU A 330 -10.73 -7.11 -15.65
N GLN A 331 -9.67 -7.42 -14.91
CA GLN A 331 -8.36 -7.74 -15.47
C GLN A 331 -8.37 -9.11 -16.14
N GLU A 332 -7.78 -9.22 -17.33
CA GLU A 332 -7.73 -10.45 -18.13
C GLU A 332 -7.20 -11.65 -17.33
N CYS A 333 -6.17 -11.45 -16.50
CA CYS A 333 -5.58 -12.52 -15.70
C CYS A 333 -6.52 -13.07 -14.60
N PHE A 334 -7.56 -12.35 -14.23
CA PHE A 334 -8.58 -12.77 -13.27
C PHE A 334 -9.92 -13.18 -13.90
N ALA A 335 -10.02 -13.24 -15.23
CA ALA A 335 -11.24 -13.67 -15.93
C ALA A 335 -11.75 -15.07 -15.46
N GLY A 336 -10.82 -15.96 -15.06
CA GLY A 336 -11.13 -17.27 -14.51
C GLY A 336 -11.86 -17.25 -13.15
N LEU A 337 -11.94 -16.10 -12.46
CA LEU A 337 -12.73 -15.97 -11.23
C LEU A 337 -14.24 -15.91 -11.47
N GLY A 338 -14.67 -15.61 -12.71
CA GLY A 338 -16.07 -15.59 -13.11
C GLY A 338 -16.82 -14.30 -12.81
N TYR A 339 -16.13 -13.27 -12.32
CA TYR A 339 -16.70 -11.92 -12.16
C TYR A 339 -16.89 -11.24 -13.52
N LYS A 340 -17.80 -10.29 -13.56
CA LYS A 340 -18.09 -9.48 -14.75
C LYS A 340 -18.33 -8.04 -14.38
N ARG A 341 -18.30 -7.18 -15.37
CA ARG A 341 -18.67 -5.77 -15.22
C ARG A 341 -20.09 -5.63 -14.65
N GLY A 342 -20.25 -4.75 -13.66
CA GLY A 342 -21.46 -4.52 -12.89
C GLY A 342 -21.52 -5.27 -11.56
N ASP A 343 -20.59 -6.21 -11.28
CA ASP A 343 -20.55 -6.94 -10.01
C ASP A 343 -20.03 -6.06 -8.85
N PHE A 344 -19.19 -5.03 -9.14
CA PHE A 344 -18.61 -4.12 -8.16
C PHE A 344 -18.76 -2.65 -8.60
N PRO A 345 -20.00 -2.11 -8.57
CA PRO A 345 -20.31 -0.82 -9.18
C PRO A 345 -19.57 0.36 -8.55
N ALA A 346 -19.28 0.34 -7.24
CA ALA A 346 -18.52 1.43 -6.61
C ALA A 346 -17.05 1.45 -7.06
N SER A 347 -16.44 0.28 -7.19
CA SER A 347 -15.08 0.11 -7.71
C SER A 347 -14.97 0.54 -9.18
N GLU A 348 -15.94 0.16 -10.00
CA GLU A 348 -16.00 0.51 -11.42
C GLU A 348 -16.21 2.02 -11.62
N ALA A 349 -17.08 2.64 -10.83
CA ALA A 349 -17.26 4.09 -10.84
C ALA A 349 -15.99 4.82 -10.40
N ALA A 350 -15.32 4.35 -9.34
CA ALA A 350 -14.05 4.93 -8.91
C ALA A 350 -12.98 4.85 -10.01
N ALA A 351 -12.87 3.72 -10.71
CA ALA A 351 -11.94 3.56 -11.85
C ALA A 351 -12.23 4.54 -13.00
N ALA A 352 -13.50 4.87 -13.21
CA ALA A 352 -13.93 5.78 -14.27
C ALA A 352 -13.75 7.28 -13.93
N GLU A 353 -13.85 7.66 -12.65
CA GLU A 353 -14.02 9.05 -12.23
C GLU A 353 -12.80 9.63 -11.49
N THR A 354 -11.91 8.80 -10.96
CA THR A 354 -10.84 9.29 -10.08
C THR A 354 -9.61 9.79 -10.83
N LEU A 355 -8.96 10.81 -10.24
CA LEU A 355 -7.71 11.39 -10.73
C LEU A 355 -6.85 11.84 -9.55
N ALA A 356 -5.60 11.39 -9.50
CA ALA A 356 -4.63 11.84 -8.50
C ALA A 356 -3.95 13.13 -8.94
N LEU A 357 -3.92 14.11 -8.03
CA LEU A 357 -3.21 15.38 -8.16
C LEU A 357 -1.91 15.36 -7.34
N PRO A 358 -0.94 16.24 -7.65
CA PRO A 358 0.30 16.36 -6.88
C PRO A 358 0.04 16.70 -5.41
N VAL A 359 0.72 16.03 -4.47
CA VAL A 359 0.51 16.29 -3.02
C VAL A 359 1.79 16.11 -2.20
N TYR A 360 2.98 16.08 -2.82
CA TYR A 360 4.25 15.87 -2.12
C TYR A 360 4.61 17.05 -1.18
N PRO A 361 5.39 16.80 -0.12
CA PRO A 361 5.64 17.80 0.94
C PRO A 361 6.41 19.03 0.49
N GLU A 362 7.24 18.91 -0.54
CA GLU A 362 8.08 19.99 -1.08
C GLU A 362 7.32 20.95 -2.02
N MET A 363 6.00 20.77 -2.22
CA MET A 363 5.19 21.67 -3.05
C MET A 363 5.16 23.08 -2.49
N THR A 364 5.33 24.06 -3.38
CA THR A 364 5.14 25.48 -3.03
C THR A 364 3.67 25.87 -3.12
N GLY A 365 3.30 26.95 -2.40
CA GLY A 365 1.94 27.52 -2.51
C GLY A 365 1.58 27.95 -3.93
N GLU A 366 2.57 28.42 -4.72
CA GLU A 366 2.37 28.78 -6.13
C GLU A 366 2.06 27.54 -6.98
N GLN A 367 2.71 26.42 -6.71
CA GLN A 367 2.43 25.15 -7.42
C GLN A 367 1.03 24.64 -7.09
N LEU A 368 0.63 24.66 -5.81
CA LEU A 368 -0.74 24.29 -5.37
C LEU A 368 -1.79 25.15 -6.06
N GLN A 369 -1.62 26.48 -6.01
CA GLN A 369 -2.54 27.41 -6.65
C GLN A 369 -2.62 27.18 -8.16
N TYR A 370 -1.48 26.96 -8.81
CA TYR A 370 -1.44 26.68 -10.24
C TYR A 370 -2.24 25.43 -10.62
N VAL A 371 -2.08 24.33 -9.87
CA VAL A 371 -2.86 23.09 -10.11
C VAL A 371 -4.36 23.36 -10.03
N VAL A 372 -4.79 24.08 -8.97
CA VAL A 372 -6.21 24.43 -8.79
C VAL A 372 -6.72 25.33 -9.91
N ASP A 373 -5.93 26.34 -10.30
CA ASP A 373 -6.32 27.27 -11.38
C ASP A 373 -6.50 26.54 -12.72
N GLN A 374 -5.66 25.52 -13.01
CA GLN A 374 -5.83 24.73 -14.22
C GLN A 374 -7.10 23.85 -14.18
N VAL A 375 -7.43 23.26 -13.03
CA VAL A 375 -8.68 22.51 -12.86
C VAL A 375 -9.90 23.43 -13.00
N LYS A 376 -9.90 24.59 -12.33
CA LYS A 376 -10.97 25.59 -12.43
C LYS A 376 -11.13 26.11 -13.87
N ALA A 377 -10.02 26.40 -14.56
CA ALA A 377 -10.06 26.87 -15.94
C ALA A 377 -10.66 25.83 -16.91
N PHE A 378 -10.48 24.53 -16.64
CA PHE A 378 -11.09 23.48 -17.44
C PHE A 378 -12.62 23.46 -17.32
N TYR A 379 -13.16 23.65 -16.12
CA TYR A 379 -14.61 23.63 -15.88
C TYR A 379 -15.31 24.97 -16.17
N ALA A 380 -14.56 26.07 -16.26
CA ALA A 380 -15.11 27.38 -16.64
C ALA A 380 -15.38 27.51 -18.16
N CYS A 381 -14.92 26.55 -18.96
CA CYS A 381 -15.14 26.47 -20.41
C CYS A 381 -16.28 25.50 -20.73
#